data_ff455b1077f96b2fe6cca96fd6820a72
#
_entry.id   ff455b1077f96b2fe6cca96fd6820a72
#
_cell.length_a   1.000
_cell.length_b   1.000
_cell.length_c   1.000
_cell.angle_alpha   90.00
_cell.angle_beta   90.00
_cell.angle_gamma   90.00
#
_symmetry.space_group_name_H-M   'P 1'
#
loop_
_entity.id
_entity.type
_entity.pdbx_description
1 polymer ?
#
loop_
_entity_poly.entity_id
_entity_poly.type
_entity_poly.pdbx_seq_one_letter_code
_entity_poly.pdbx_strand_id
1 'polypeptide(L)'
;MANEKDVELEKLRQARLLEMLKKSKSFEDEALINKPIDVTDATFSETVQSHPLVVIDCWAAWCGPCRMIAPIIEELAREYAGKVVFGKLDVDKNRAVSMQYQIVSIPTLIVFSYGKILDKITGALPKPVLEARITRYL
;
A
#
# COMPACT_ATOMS: atom_id res chain seq x y z
N MET A 1 -17.34 25.41 -40.27
CA MET A 1 -16.03 24.75 -40.22
C MET A 1 -15.28 25.18 -38.97
N ALA A 2 -14.83 24.24 -38.17
CA ALA A 2 -13.96 24.52 -37.03
C ALA A 2 -12.58 25.01 -37.54
N ASN A 3 -12.07 26.10 -36.98
CA ASN A 3 -10.73 26.61 -37.32
C ASN A 3 -9.66 25.88 -36.48
N GLU A 4 -8.37 26.13 -36.75
CA GLU A 4 -7.26 25.50 -36.03
C GLU A 4 -7.31 25.74 -34.51
N LYS A 5 -7.75 26.92 -34.07
CA LYS A 5 -7.90 27.25 -32.63
C LYS A 5 -8.97 26.38 -31.95
N ASP A 6 -10.08 26.08 -32.63
CA ASP A 6 -11.16 25.25 -32.09
C ASP A 6 -10.69 23.81 -31.93
N VAL A 7 -9.90 23.29 -32.88
CA VAL A 7 -9.35 21.94 -32.83
C VAL A 7 -8.34 21.79 -31.69
N GLU A 8 -7.45 22.79 -31.51
CA GLU A 8 -6.50 22.81 -30.40
C GLU A 8 -7.17 22.87 -29.04
N LEU A 9 -8.20 23.73 -28.93
CA LEU A 9 -8.97 23.87 -27.68
C LEU A 9 -9.66 22.55 -27.30
N GLU A 10 -10.21 21.85 -28.26
CA GLU A 10 -10.85 20.56 -28.06
C GLU A 10 -9.86 19.48 -27.63
N LYS A 11 -8.67 19.44 -28.22
CA LYS A 11 -7.59 18.54 -27.81
C LYS A 11 -7.16 18.78 -26.36
N LEU A 12 -7.05 20.03 -25.96
CA LEU A 12 -6.72 20.40 -24.58
C LEU A 12 -7.81 19.97 -23.58
N ARG A 13 -9.07 20.15 -23.96
CA ARG A 13 -10.21 19.71 -23.14
C ARG A 13 -10.23 18.18 -22.96
N GLN A 14 -9.98 17.45 -24.03
CA GLN A 14 -9.90 15.99 -23.99
C GLN A 14 -8.74 15.49 -23.13
N ALA A 15 -7.56 16.14 -23.25
CA ALA A 15 -6.41 15.80 -22.42
C ALA A 15 -6.69 16.01 -20.93
N ARG A 16 -7.34 17.13 -20.55
CA ARG A 16 -7.75 17.40 -19.17
C ARG A 16 -8.77 16.40 -18.65
N LEU A 17 -9.72 16.03 -19.50
CA LEU A 17 -10.73 15.05 -19.12
C LEU A 17 -10.11 13.69 -18.85
N LEU A 18 -9.16 13.26 -19.69
CA LEU A 18 -8.43 12.02 -19.48
C LEU A 18 -7.60 12.03 -18.19
N GLU A 19 -6.96 13.15 -17.85
CA GLU A 19 -6.24 13.29 -16.58
C GLU A 19 -7.18 13.20 -15.38
N MET A 20 -8.32 13.85 -15.45
CA MET A 20 -9.34 13.78 -14.39
C MET A 20 -9.87 12.37 -14.21
N LEU A 21 -10.11 11.65 -15.29
CA LEU A 21 -10.57 10.25 -15.26
C LEU A 21 -9.51 9.33 -14.65
N LYS A 22 -8.23 9.53 -14.96
CA LYS A 22 -7.13 8.76 -14.36
C LYS A 22 -7.02 9.01 -12.86
N LYS A 23 -7.11 10.26 -12.41
CA LYS A 23 -7.09 10.61 -10.99
C LYS A 23 -8.29 10.03 -10.25
N SER A 24 -9.48 10.13 -10.83
CA SER A 24 -10.71 9.57 -10.28
C SER A 24 -10.63 8.05 -10.16
N LYS A 25 -10.13 7.37 -11.17
CA LYS A 25 -9.96 5.92 -11.18
C LYS A 25 -8.96 5.47 -10.12
N SER A 26 -7.83 6.16 -9.99
CA SER A 26 -6.81 5.87 -8.97
C SER A 26 -7.40 6.02 -7.55
N PHE A 27 -8.18 7.06 -7.32
CA PHE A 27 -8.86 7.30 -6.05
C PHE A 27 -9.92 6.21 -5.76
N GLU A 28 -10.70 5.83 -6.77
CA GLU A 28 -11.69 4.75 -6.66
C GLU A 28 -11.01 3.40 -6.38
N ASP A 29 -9.89 3.11 -7.05
CA ASP A 29 -9.12 1.89 -6.83
C ASP A 29 -8.61 1.80 -5.40
N GLU A 30 -8.11 2.88 -4.81
CA GLU A 30 -7.69 2.93 -3.41
C GLU A 30 -8.86 2.70 -2.45
N ALA A 31 -10.01 3.31 -2.72
CA ALA A 31 -11.21 3.14 -1.90
C ALA A 31 -11.75 1.71 -1.94
N LEU A 32 -11.48 0.97 -3.02
CA LEU A 32 -11.88 -0.43 -3.18
C LEU A 32 -10.95 -1.42 -2.49
N ILE A 33 -9.71 -1.01 -2.15
CA ILE A 33 -8.75 -1.86 -1.44
C ILE A 33 -9.14 -1.93 0.04
N ASN A 34 -9.87 -2.99 0.40
CA ASN A 34 -10.39 -3.21 1.75
C ASN A 34 -9.86 -4.50 2.38
N LYS A 35 -8.84 -5.09 1.80
CA LYS A 35 -8.16 -6.30 2.30
C LYS A 35 -6.68 -6.21 1.96
N PRO A 36 -5.81 -6.98 2.66
CA PRO A 36 -4.40 -7.01 2.32
C PRO A 36 -4.18 -7.54 0.91
N ILE A 37 -3.26 -6.93 0.18
CA ILE A 37 -2.86 -7.36 -1.16
C ILE A 37 -1.53 -8.10 -1.09
N ASP A 38 -1.33 -9.08 -1.97
CA ASP A 38 -0.05 -9.77 -2.07
C ASP A 38 0.96 -8.87 -2.76
N VAL A 39 2.14 -8.75 -2.15
CA VAL A 39 3.25 -7.94 -2.65
C VAL A 39 4.45 -8.85 -2.87
N THR A 40 5.11 -8.69 -4.02
CA THR A 40 6.30 -9.44 -4.37
C THR A 40 7.48 -8.50 -4.56
N ASP A 41 8.70 -9.06 -4.70
CA ASP A 41 9.88 -8.25 -5.06
C ASP A 41 9.64 -7.44 -6.33
N ALA A 42 8.90 -7.99 -7.31
CA ALA A 42 8.59 -7.33 -8.57
C ALA A 42 7.59 -6.17 -8.42
N THR A 43 6.62 -6.27 -7.50
CA THR A 43 5.55 -5.29 -7.35
C THR A 43 5.77 -4.32 -6.19
N PHE A 44 6.74 -4.57 -5.34
CA PHE A 44 6.97 -3.81 -4.10
C PHE A 44 7.14 -2.31 -4.35
N SER A 45 8.07 -1.95 -5.22
CA SER A 45 8.40 -0.54 -5.48
C SER A 45 7.19 0.26 -5.95
N GLU A 46 6.43 -0.27 -6.90
CA GLU A 46 5.21 0.35 -7.40
C GLU A 46 4.15 0.48 -6.30
N THR A 47 3.95 -0.57 -5.53
CA THR A 47 2.95 -0.59 -4.46
C THR A 47 3.22 0.49 -3.42
N VAL A 48 4.45 0.59 -2.91
CA VAL A 48 4.77 1.55 -1.85
C VAL A 48 4.84 2.98 -2.34
N GLN A 49 5.09 3.21 -3.63
CA GLN A 49 5.17 4.55 -4.22
C GLN A 49 3.81 5.11 -4.65
N SER A 50 2.83 4.25 -4.90
CA SER A 50 1.55 4.64 -5.50
C SER A 50 0.52 5.12 -4.49
N HIS A 51 0.78 4.98 -3.19
CA HIS A 51 -0.21 5.27 -2.15
C HIS A 51 0.37 6.16 -1.06
N PRO A 52 -0.46 7.04 -0.45
CA PRO A 52 0.00 7.95 0.60
C PRO A 52 0.40 7.25 1.90
N LEU A 53 -0.19 6.09 2.20
CA LEU A 53 0.20 5.30 3.38
C LEU A 53 0.04 3.81 3.07
N VAL A 54 1.15 3.09 3.15
CA VAL A 54 1.21 1.64 2.90
C VAL A 54 1.88 0.96 4.08
N VAL A 55 1.27 -0.12 4.54
CA VAL A 55 1.84 -1.00 5.58
C VAL A 55 2.14 -2.36 4.96
N ILE A 56 3.40 -2.75 4.98
CA ILE A 56 3.85 -4.04 4.45
C ILE A 56 4.06 -5.01 5.61
N ASP A 57 3.27 -6.07 5.65
CA ASP A 57 3.39 -7.18 6.59
C ASP A 57 4.37 -8.22 6.03
N CYS A 58 5.57 -8.26 6.61
CA CYS A 58 6.59 -9.25 6.27
C CYS A 58 6.33 -10.52 7.10
N TRP A 59 6.00 -11.62 6.43
CA TRP A 59 5.56 -12.86 7.06
C TRP A 59 6.15 -14.10 6.38
N ALA A 60 5.95 -15.25 6.99
CA ALA A 60 6.26 -16.56 6.39
C ALA A 60 5.23 -17.60 6.80
N ALA A 61 5.04 -18.61 5.97
CA ALA A 61 4.04 -19.65 6.20
C ALA A 61 4.27 -20.46 7.49
N TRP A 62 5.53 -20.62 7.90
CA TRP A 62 5.92 -21.35 9.10
C TRP A 62 5.84 -20.53 10.40
N CYS A 63 5.57 -19.24 10.31
CA CYS A 63 5.61 -18.32 11.43
C CYS A 63 4.29 -18.29 12.19
N GLY A 64 4.27 -18.82 13.42
CA GLY A 64 3.09 -18.82 14.28
C GLY A 64 2.60 -17.43 14.66
N PRO A 65 3.49 -16.52 15.16
CA PRO A 65 3.11 -15.14 15.48
C PRO A 65 2.58 -14.36 14.28
N CYS A 66 3.05 -14.62 13.06
CA CYS A 66 2.52 -14.00 11.84
C CYS A 66 1.04 -14.37 11.64
N ARG A 67 0.66 -15.61 11.95
CA ARG A 67 -0.74 -16.07 11.87
C ARG A 67 -1.63 -15.40 12.91
N MET A 68 -1.07 -15.03 14.05
CA MET A 68 -1.81 -14.35 15.10
C MET A 68 -2.21 -12.94 14.71
N ILE A 69 -1.35 -12.22 13.97
CA ILE A 69 -1.67 -10.86 13.53
C ILE A 69 -2.41 -10.81 12.19
N ALA A 70 -2.45 -11.90 11.43
CA ALA A 70 -3.13 -11.92 10.13
C ALA A 70 -4.59 -11.44 10.19
N PRO A 71 -5.43 -11.92 11.14
CA PRO A 71 -6.79 -11.40 11.29
C PRO A 71 -6.85 -9.93 11.66
N ILE A 72 -5.88 -9.44 12.45
CA ILE A 72 -5.79 -8.04 12.84
C ILE A 72 -5.48 -7.16 11.62
N ILE A 73 -4.55 -7.59 10.78
CA ILE A 73 -4.21 -6.89 9.54
C ILE A 73 -5.42 -6.86 8.58
N GLU A 74 -6.14 -7.95 8.44
CA GLU A 74 -7.37 -8.00 7.64
C GLU A 74 -8.43 -7.03 8.17
N GLU A 75 -8.62 -6.98 9.46
CA GLU A 75 -9.57 -6.09 10.12
C GLU A 75 -9.19 -4.61 9.92
N LEU A 76 -7.91 -4.27 10.13
CA LEU A 76 -7.40 -2.92 9.89
C LEU A 76 -7.52 -2.51 8.42
N ALA A 77 -7.28 -3.43 7.49
CA ALA A 77 -7.43 -3.17 6.06
C ALA A 77 -8.88 -2.78 5.69
N ARG A 78 -9.87 -3.41 6.33
CA ARG A 78 -11.28 -3.03 6.15
C ARG A 78 -11.61 -1.69 6.79
N GLU A 79 -11.17 -1.49 8.03
CA GLU A 79 -11.47 -0.27 8.80
C GLU A 79 -10.85 0.99 8.19
N TYR A 80 -9.66 0.86 7.60
CA TYR A 80 -8.93 1.98 7.00
C TYR A 80 -8.91 1.94 5.47
N ALA A 81 -9.87 1.26 4.86
CA ALA A 81 -10.04 1.26 3.41
C ALA A 81 -10.12 2.69 2.86
N GLY A 82 -9.37 2.97 1.80
CA GLY A 82 -9.26 4.31 1.23
C GLY A 82 -8.27 5.24 1.92
N LYS A 83 -7.74 4.85 3.09
CA LYS A 83 -6.76 5.65 3.85
C LYS A 83 -5.41 4.97 3.97
N VAL A 84 -5.40 3.66 4.16
CA VAL A 84 -4.19 2.85 4.32
C VAL A 84 -4.31 1.62 3.43
N VAL A 85 -3.26 1.33 2.69
CA VAL A 85 -3.14 0.08 1.91
C VAL A 85 -2.26 -0.89 2.69
N PHE A 86 -2.75 -2.09 2.92
CA PHE A 86 -1.99 -3.15 3.58
C PHE A 86 -1.51 -4.16 2.53
N GLY A 87 -0.22 -4.46 2.56
CA GLY A 87 0.39 -5.47 1.69
C GLY A 87 0.98 -6.60 2.51
N LYS A 88 0.96 -7.80 1.97
CA LYS A 88 1.59 -8.99 2.56
C LYS A 88 2.74 -9.44 1.70
N LEU A 89 3.92 -9.56 2.28
CA LEU A 89 5.15 -9.97 1.61
C LEU A 89 5.72 -11.21 2.29
N ASP A 90 5.70 -12.33 1.57
CA ASP A 90 6.31 -13.59 2.01
C ASP A 90 7.83 -13.47 1.90
N VAL A 91 8.54 -13.45 3.03
CA VAL A 91 9.99 -13.24 3.07
C VAL A 91 10.78 -14.41 2.48
N ASP A 92 10.24 -15.61 2.50
CA ASP A 92 10.90 -16.78 1.93
C ASP A 92 10.89 -16.75 0.39
N LYS A 93 9.84 -16.19 -0.19
CA LYS A 93 9.66 -16.07 -1.64
C LYS A 93 10.19 -14.75 -2.20
N ASN A 94 10.39 -13.75 -1.35
CA ASN A 94 10.73 -12.37 -1.76
C ASN A 94 11.94 -11.87 -0.97
N ARG A 95 13.11 -12.45 -1.26
CA ARG A 95 14.34 -12.19 -0.52
C ARG A 95 14.93 -10.80 -0.78
N ALA A 96 14.72 -10.23 -1.97
CA ALA A 96 15.30 -8.94 -2.31
C ALA A 96 14.82 -7.84 -1.37
N VAL A 97 13.51 -7.72 -1.15
CA VAL A 97 12.93 -6.75 -0.22
C VAL A 97 13.35 -7.06 1.21
N SER A 98 13.30 -8.33 1.61
CA SER A 98 13.70 -8.77 2.94
C SER A 98 15.14 -8.36 3.27
N MET A 99 16.06 -8.51 2.34
CA MET A 99 17.46 -8.11 2.50
C MET A 99 17.63 -6.60 2.49
N GLN A 100 16.94 -5.90 1.59
CA GLN A 100 17.01 -4.45 1.46
C GLN A 100 16.64 -3.74 2.76
N TYR A 101 15.59 -4.22 3.43
CA TYR A 101 15.08 -3.62 4.67
C TYR A 101 15.56 -4.35 5.94
N GLN A 102 16.51 -5.28 5.80
CA GLN A 102 17.11 -6.00 6.91
C GLN A 102 16.08 -6.67 7.82
N ILE A 103 15.17 -7.42 7.21
CA ILE A 103 14.14 -8.16 7.94
C ILE A 103 14.77 -9.42 8.53
N VAL A 104 15.09 -9.38 9.82
CA VAL A 104 15.76 -10.48 10.55
C VAL A 104 14.80 -11.24 11.46
N SER A 105 13.67 -10.67 11.79
CA SER A 105 12.61 -11.32 12.58
C SER A 105 11.25 -10.99 11.99
N ILE A 106 10.31 -11.91 12.13
CA ILE A 106 8.95 -11.79 11.64
C ILE A 106 7.94 -12.15 12.75
N PRO A 107 6.75 -11.55 12.75
CA PRO A 107 6.28 -10.56 11.77
C PRO A 107 6.97 -9.21 11.96
N THR A 108 7.18 -8.51 10.87
CA THR A 108 7.64 -7.12 10.86
C THR A 108 6.73 -6.33 9.93
N LEU A 109 6.16 -5.24 10.43
CA LEU A 109 5.38 -4.30 9.63
C LEU A 109 6.26 -3.11 9.29
N ILE A 110 6.30 -2.74 8.01
CA ILE A 110 7.01 -1.55 7.55
C ILE A 110 5.99 -0.55 7.02
N VAL A 111 6.04 0.68 7.51
CA VAL A 111 5.12 1.75 7.12
C VAL A 111 5.82 2.66 6.13
N PHE A 112 5.18 2.90 4.99
CA PHE A 112 5.69 3.77 3.91
C PHE A 112 4.69 4.87 3.57
N SER A 113 5.21 6.03 3.19
CA SER A 113 4.45 7.10 2.55
C SER A 113 5.10 7.46 1.22
N TYR A 114 4.42 7.19 0.10
CA TYR A 114 4.93 7.40 -1.26
C TYR A 114 6.37 6.88 -1.44
N GLY A 115 6.62 5.67 -0.96
CA GLY A 115 7.91 5.00 -1.05
C GLY A 115 8.92 5.35 0.02
N LYS A 116 8.62 6.33 0.87
CA LYS A 116 9.50 6.73 2.00
C LYS A 116 9.15 5.91 3.23
N ILE A 117 10.15 5.29 3.83
CA ILE A 117 9.95 4.54 5.08
C ILE A 117 9.68 5.50 6.25
N LEU A 118 8.62 5.23 7.01
CA LEU A 118 8.23 6.02 8.18
C LEU A 118 8.45 5.27 9.48
N ASP A 119 8.24 3.95 9.49
CA ASP A 119 8.33 3.16 10.71
C ASP A 119 8.57 1.68 10.38
N LYS A 120 9.12 0.97 11.35
CA LYS A 120 9.35 -0.48 11.29
C LYS A 120 8.92 -1.06 12.63
N ILE A 121 7.89 -1.90 12.61
CA ILE A 121 7.25 -2.47 13.80
C ILE A 121 7.53 -3.96 13.83
N THR A 122 8.30 -4.42 14.81
CA THR A 122 8.68 -5.82 14.92
C THR A 122 7.88 -6.52 16.03
N GLY A 123 7.37 -7.71 15.73
CA GLY A 123 6.66 -8.56 16.66
C GLY A 123 5.14 -8.54 16.49
N ALA A 124 4.50 -9.56 17.09
CA ALA A 124 3.04 -9.72 17.06
C ALA A 124 2.40 -8.89 18.18
N LEU A 125 2.26 -7.60 17.96
CA LEU A 125 1.67 -6.67 18.91
C LEU A 125 0.14 -6.73 18.88
N PRO A 126 -0.54 -6.38 19.99
CA PRO A 126 -2.00 -6.29 20.03
C PRO A 126 -2.54 -5.24 19.06
N LYS A 127 -3.77 -5.44 18.59
CA LYS A 127 -4.43 -4.53 17.65
C LYS A 127 -4.38 -3.05 18.07
N PRO A 128 -4.71 -2.67 19.31
CA PRO A 128 -4.67 -1.26 19.71
C PRO A 128 -3.29 -0.61 19.56
N VAL A 129 -2.23 -1.39 19.79
CA VAL A 129 -0.86 -0.92 19.67
C VAL A 129 -0.48 -0.74 18.21
N LEU A 130 -0.79 -1.71 17.35
CA LEU A 130 -0.55 -1.63 15.91
C LEU A 130 -1.33 -0.48 15.29
N GLU A 131 -2.61 -0.37 15.63
CA GLU A 131 -3.48 0.69 15.14
C GLU A 131 -2.96 2.08 15.50
N ALA A 132 -2.54 2.29 16.75
CA ALA A 132 -1.97 3.57 17.20
C ALA A 132 -0.66 3.90 16.46
N ARG A 133 0.20 2.91 16.24
CA ARG A 133 1.47 3.09 15.51
C ARG A 133 1.25 3.46 14.04
N ILE A 134 0.21 2.94 13.41
CA ILE A 134 -0.11 3.19 12.00
C ILE A 134 -0.85 4.51 11.85
N THR A 135 -1.87 4.75 12.66
CA THR A 135 -2.74 5.92 12.53
C THR A 135 -2.06 7.24 12.88
N ARG A 136 -0.95 7.22 13.61
CA ARG A 136 -0.16 8.44 13.87
C ARG A 136 0.34 9.12 12.59
N TYR A 137 0.39 8.40 11.48
CA TYR A 137 0.84 8.91 10.19
C TYR A 137 -0.30 9.34 9.27
N LEU A 138 -1.54 9.22 9.72
CA LEU A 138 -2.71 9.67 8.97
C LEU A 138 -2.88 11.20 9.03
#